data_361455e8c5d0e16284c4f38d48252589
#
_entry.id   361455e8c5d0e16284c4f38d48252589
#
_cell.length_a   1.000
_cell.length_b   1.000
_cell.length_c   1.000
_cell.angle_alpha   90.00
_cell.angle_beta   90.00
_cell.angle_gamma   90.00
#
_symmetry.space_group_name_H-M   'P 1'
#
loop_
_entity.id
_entity.type
_entity.pdbx_description
1 polymer ?
#
loop_
_entity_poly.entity_id
_entity_poly.type
_entity_poly.pdbx_seq_one_letter_code
_entity_poly.pdbx_strand_id
1 'polypeptide(L)'
;MANYAVFDEKFYLASYPWIKPAIDAGVIKSGLEHFQKFGQAGGLTKVSRYFDETAYLTVNTDIRPFVRTVNPGAPFATGLDHFIQFGYEEGQRRSAVSPEYSEDFYLANNSELRSFIGPNATFKSGYQHFIQFGAKEGRFGTSFFEPEYLKKNPDIVPFVNSGNLRTGREHYFNFGKNEPSRSATFVGSRSNDILTGVGVGNTELIGVEVGIDPRGNRQYESFGTNEFDVLIGSPGVDTFVLGVPATAGNSAAVPLYTGNGQATIRNFNAVDDLIQLQGNSLNDGYNLASVGGNLSIQRFGDVLGVIEGGGSLNLVFQQSNGNGTFLIG
;
A
#
# COMPACT_ATOMS: atom_id res chain seq x y z
N MET A 1 -22.73 19.48 -7.01
CA MET A 1 -23.42 18.51 -7.90
C MET A 1 -22.75 17.16 -7.62
N ALA A 2 -23.54 16.08 -7.54
CA ALA A 2 -22.94 14.76 -7.26
C ALA A 2 -21.91 14.37 -8.32
N ASN A 3 -20.74 13.84 -7.90
CA ASN A 3 -19.64 13.49 -8.77
C ASN A 3 -19.46 11.96 -8.79
N TYR A 4 -19.71 11.33 -9.92
CA TYR A 4 -19.66 9.87 -10.11
C TYR A 4 -18.33 9.40 -10.74
N ALA A 5 -17.26 10.19 -10.71
CA ALA A 5 -15.96 9.82 -11.31
C ALA A 5 -15.36 8.54 -10.70
N VAL A 6 -15.73 8.22 -9.45
CA VAL A 6 -15.30 6.98 -8.77
C VAL A 6 -16.00 5.72 -9.32
N PHE A 7 -17.09 5.86 -10.06
CA PHE A 7 -17.89 4.74 -10.53
C PHE A 7 -17.20 3.96 -11.66
N ASP A 8 -17.08 2.65 -11.48
CA ASP A 8 -16.59 1.69 -12.48
C ASP A 8 -17.74 0.76 -12.90
N GLU A 9 -18.18 0.90 -14.14
CA GLU A 9 -19.29 0.14 -14.70
C GLU A 9 -19.08 -1.37 -14.62
N LYS A 10 -17.88 -1.84 -14.99
CA LYS A 10 -17.56 -3.27 -14.98
C LYS A 10 -17.54 -3.82 -13.56
N PHE A 11 -16.98 -3.04 -12.64
CA PHE A 11 -16.93 -3.42 -11.24
C PHE A 11 -18.33 -3.49 -10.64
N TYR A 12 -19.13 -2.51 -10.87
CA TYR A 12 -20.48 -2.48 -10.35
C TYR A 12 -21.31 -3.66 -10.83
N LEU A 13 -21.30 -3.93 -12.14
CA LEU A 13 -22.05 -5.05 -12.70
C LEU A 13 -21.52 -6.41 -12.27
N ALA A 14 -20.22 -6.56 -12.06
CA ALA A 14 -19.63 -7.77 -11.49
C ALA A 14 -20.01 -7.96 -10.00
N SER A 15 -20.08 -6.85 -9.24
CA SER A 15 -20.50 -6.88 -7.82
C SER A 15 -22.01 -7.14 -7.65
N TYR A 16 -22.81 -6.76 -8.63
CA TYR A 16 -24.28 -6.87 -8.61
C TYR A 16 -24.83 -7.50 -9.90
N PRO A 17 -24.51 -8.77 -10.18
CA PRO A 17 -24.83 -9.42 -11.47
C PRO A 17 -26.33 -9.52 -11.78
N TRP A 18 -27.16 -9.44 -10.76
CA TRP A 18 -28.62 -9.42 -10.87
C TRP A 18 -29.18 -8.19 -11.60
N ILE A 19 -28.37 -7.13 -11.81
CA ILE A 19 -28.75 -5.93 -12.55
C ILE A 19 -28.72 -6.18 -14.07
N LYS A 20 -27.80 -7.05 -14.51
CA LYS A 20 -27.54 -7.30 -15.93
C LYS A 20 -28.81 -7.67 -16.76
N PRO A 21 -29.72 -8.52 -16.31
CA PRO A 21 -30.94 -8.83 -17.05
C PRO A 21 -31.81 -7.60 -17.37
N ALA A 22 -31.87 -6.62 -16.47
CA ALA A 22 -32.64 -5.39 -16.72
C ALA A 22 -31.98 -4.48 -17.77
N ILE A 23 -30.65 -4.51 -17.84
CA ILE A 23 -29.89 -3.81 -18.88
C ILE A 23 -30.07 -4.50 -20.23
N ASP A 24 -29.93 -5.83 -20.27
CA ASP A 24 -30.08 -6.63 -21.48
C ASP A 24 -31.53 -6.52 -22.06
N ALA A 25 -32.52 -6.33 -21.21
CA ALA A 25 -33.91 -6.08 -21.61
C ALA A 25 -34.21 -4.61 -21.97
N GLY A 26 -33.22 -3.71 -21.87
CA GLY A 26 -33.39 -2.30 -22.19
C GLY A 26 -34.22 -1.49 -21.19
N VAL A 27 -34.53 -2.06 -20.02
CA VAL A 27 -35.27 -1.38 -18.94
C VAL A 27 -34.41 -0.30 -18.28
N ILE A 28 -33.10 -0.54 -18.19
CA ILE A 28 -32.07 0.34 -17.68
C ILE A 28 -30.94 0.39 -18.70
N LYS A 29 -30.34 1.56 -18.94
CA LYS A 29 -29.31 1.74 -19.98
C LYS A 29 -27.91 1.29 -19.54
N SER A 30 -27.61 1.38 -18.23
CA SER A 30 -26.28 1.09 -17.69
C SER A 30 -26.33 0.82 -16.19
N GLY A 31 -25.25 0.27 -15.64
CA GLY A 31 -25.05 0.13 -14.19
C GLY A 31 -25.03 1.49 -13.51
N LEU A 32 -24.43 2.52 -14.13
CA LEU A 32 -24.44 3.88 -13.57
C LEU A 32 -25.89 4.42 -13.47
N GLU A 33 -26.71 4.23 -14.49
CA GLU A 33 -28.12 4.64 -14.43
C GLU A 33 -28.87 3.91 -13.32
N HIS A 34 -28.63 2.59 -13.18
CA HIS A 34 -29.18 1.83 -12.08
C HIS A 34 -28.75 2.38 -10.73
N PHE A 35 -27.46 2.64 -10.57
CA PHE A 35 -26.91 3.16 -9.32
C PHE A 35 -27.54 4.51 -8.96
N GLN A 36 -27.62 5.44 -9.89
CA GLN A 36 -28.19 6.77 -9.69
C GLN A 36 -29.69 6.72 -9.32
N LYS A 37 -30.45 5.82 -9.95
CA LYS A 37 -31.92 5.73 -9.72
C LYS A 37 -32.29 4.94 -8.46
N PHE A 38 -31.52 3.89 -8.16
CA PHE A 38 -31.90 2.90 -7.15
C PHE A 38 -30.76 2.55 -6.20
N GLY A 39 -29.55 2.27 -6.73
CA GLY A 39 -28.45 1.72 -5.99
C GLY A 39 -27.93 2.64 -4.89
N GLN A 40 -27.79 3.94 -5.16
CA GLN A 40 -27.29 4.94 -4.20
C GLN A 40 -28.25 5.03 -2.99
N ALA A 41 -29.53 5.19 -3.22
CA ALA A 41 -30.52 5.24 -2.15
C ALA A 41 -30.71 3.88 -1.44
N GLY A 42 -30.50 2.78 -2.17
CA GLY A 42 -30.53 1.40 -1.66
C GLY A 42 -29.26 0.96 -0.92
N GLY A 43 -28.26 1.84 -0.77
CA GLY A 43 -27.05 1.56 0.00
C GLY A 43 -26.04 0.64 -0.70
N LEU A 44 -26.06 0.55 -2.03
CA LEU A 44 -25.07 -0.21 -2.78
C LEU A 44 -23.75 0.55 -2.83
N THR A 45 -22.69 0.01 -2.24
CA THR A 45 -21.40 0.71 -2.08
C THR A 45 -20.26 0.17 -2.94
N LYS A 46 -20.41 -1.03 -3.52
CA LYS A 46 -19.38 -1.63 -4.38
C LYS A 46 -19.45 -1.04 -5.79
N VAL A 47 -19.02 0.20 -5.94
CA VAL A 47 -19.04 0.94 -7.22
C VAL A 47 -17.67 0.99 -7.90
N SER A 48 -16.60 0.77 -7.15
CA SER A 48 -15.22 0.79 -7.64
C SER A 48 -14.31 -0.01 -6.72
N ARG A 49 -13.24 -0.59 -7.26
CA ARG A 49 -12.16 -1.18 -6.47
C ARG A 49 -11.39 -0.12 -5.64
N TYR A 50 -11.47 1.13 -6.09
CA TYR A 50 -10.77 2.26 -5.44
C TYR A 50 -11.66 3.03 -4.47
N PHE A 51 -12.81 2.48 -4.09
CA PHE A 51 -13.62 2.96 -2.97
C PHE A 51 -14.04 1.79 -2.09
N ASP A 52 -13.77 1.90 -0.79
CA ASP A 52 -14.22 0.97 0.24
C ASP A 52 -14.97 1.73 1.32
N GLU A 53 -16.21 1.35 1.53
CA GLU A 53 -17.12 1.98 2.50
C GLU A 53 -16.55 1.93 3.93
N THR A 54 -16.02 0.76 4.32
CA THR A 54 -15.47 0.55 5.67
C THR A 54 -14.21 1.38 5.88
N ALA A 55 -13.28 1.35 4.91
CA ALA A 55 -12.06 2.16 4.97
C ALA A 55 -12.38 3.65 5.04
N TYR A 56 -13.30 4.12 4.19
CA TYR A 56 -13.72 5.52 4.16
C TYR A 56 -14.27 5.99 5.51
N LEU A 57 -15.20 5.25 6.09
CA LEU A 57 -15.81 5.59 7.38
C LEU A 57 -14.87 5.37 8.58
N THR A 58 -13.88 4.51 8.47
CA THR A 58 -12.88 4.30 9.52
C THR A 58 -11.96 5.51 9.67
N VAL A 59 -11.53 6.10 8.56
CA VAL A 59 -10.65 7.27 8.57
C VAL A 59 -11.46 8.57 8.76
N ASN A 60 -12.61 8.69 8.10
CA ASN A 60 -13.45 9.88 8.15
C ASN A 60 -14.52 9.75 9.26
N THR A 61 -14.06 9.70 10.51
CA THR A 61 -14.95 9.47 11.68
C THR A 61 -15.96 10.58 11.89
N ASP A 62 -15.67 11.80 11.44
CA ASP A 62 -16.56 12.95 11.47
C ASP A 62 -17.80 12.78 10.57
N ILE A 63 -17.74 11.89 9.57
CA ILE A 63 -18.86 11.60 8.67
C ILE A 63 -19.80 10.52 9.26
N ARG A 64 -19.31 9.63 10.11
CA ARG A 64 -20.08 8.51 10.66
C ARG A 64 -21.43 8.87 11.24
N PRO A 65 -21.59 9.96 12.05
CA PRO A 65 -22.89 10.34 12.60
C PRO A 65 -23.93 10.74 11.54
N PHE A 66 -23.48 11.05 10.31
CA PHE A 66 -24.34 11.51 9.22
C PHE A 66 -24.68 10.39 8.21
N VAL A 67 -24.34 9.14 8.52
CA VAL A 67 -24.58 7.97 7.66
C VAL A 67 -25.61 7.04 8.28
N ARG A 68 -26.62 6.62 7.50
CA ARG A 68 -27.77 5.82 7.98
C ARG A 68 -27.39 4.45 8.51
N THR A 69 -26.30 3.85 8.03
CA THR A 69 -25.80 2.57 8.57
C THR A 69 -25.32 2.70 10.02
N VAL A 70 -25.03 3.92 10.49
CA VAL A 70 -24.61 4.23 11.86
C VAL A 70 -25.74 4.92 12.64
N ASN A 71 -26.46 5.85 12.00
CA ASN A 71 -27.56 6.62 12.58
C ASN A 71 -28.75 6.62 11.60
N PRO A 72 -29.84 5.86 11.86
CA PRO A 72 -30.95 5.66 10.93
C PRO A 72 -31.64 6.96 10.43
N GLY A 73 -31.55 8.06 11.18
CA GLY A 73 -32.12 9.36 10.79
C GLY A 73 -31.18 10.25 9.97
N ALA A 74 -29.97 9.77 9.65
CA ALA A 74 -28.94 10.58 9.00
C ALA A 74 -29.23 10.89 7.52
N PRO A 75 -28.67 12.00 6.98
CA PRO A 75 -28.95 12.44 5.61
C PRO A 75 -28.37 11.52 4.53
N PHE A 76 -27.19 10.94 4.75
CA PHE A 76 -26.54 10.08 3.76
C PHE A 76 -26.94 8.63 3.92
N ALA A 77 -27.23 7.94 2.80
CA ALA A 77 -27.48 6.51 2.82
C ALA A 77 -26.22 5.76 3.28
N THR A 78 -25.06 6.15 2.78
CA THR A 78 -23.75 5.51 2.99
C THR A 78 -22.64 6.56 3.03
N GLY A 79 -21.42 6.17 3.42
CA GLY A 79 -20.21 6.99 3.26
C GLY A 79 -19.92 7.29 1.79
N LEU A 80 -20.21 6.35 0.89
CA LEU A 80 -20.14 6.58 -0.55
C LEU A 80 -21.08 7.70 -1.00
N ASP A 81 -22.30 7.74 -0.46
CA ASP A 81 -23.27 8.80 -0.76
C ASP A 81 -22.71 10.18 -0.36
N HIS A 82 -22.12 10.30 0.84
CA HIS A 82 -21.40 11.51 1.22
C HIS A 82 -20.23 11.81 0.27
N PHE A 83 -19.41 10.78 -0.05
CA PHE A 83 -18.23 10.96 -0.91
C PHE A 83 -18.61 11.51 -2.30
N ILE A 84 -19.63 10.95 -2.92
CA ILE A 84 -20.12 11.38 -4.24
C ILE A 84 -20.69 12.81 -4.19
N GLN A 85 -21.38 13.18 -3.11
CA GLN A 85 -22.02 14.49 -3.00
C GLN A 85 -21.04 15.61 -2.61
N PHE A 86 -20.07 15.32 -1.76
CA PHE A 86 -19.17 16.31 -1.14
C PHE A 86 -17.71 15.86 -1.11
N GLY A 87 -17.42 14.64 -0.62
CA GLY A 87 -16.08 14.19 -0.28
C GLY A 87 -15.11 14.23 -1.46
N TYR A 88 -15.57 13.94 -2.66
CA TYR A 88 -14.75 14.04 -3.86
C TYR A 88 -14.20 15.47 -4.07
N GLU A 89 -15.01 16.47 -3.85
CA GLU A 89 -14.62 17.89 -4.00
C GLU A 89 -13.90 18.45 -2.77
N GLU A 90 -13.99 17.78 -1.59
CA GLU A 90 -13.20 18.13 -0.40
C GLU A 90 -11.70 17.75 -0.57
N GLY A 91 -11.37 17.02 -1.61
CA GLY A 91 -10.01 16.77 -2.06
C GLY A 91 -9.17 15.93 -1.09
N GLN A 92 -7.93 16.37 -0.80
CA GLN A 92 -6.97 15.60 0.02
C GLN A 92 -7.52 15.21 1.40
N ARG A 93 -8.37 16.04 2.00
CA ARG A 93 -9.00 15.72 3.28
C ARG A 93 -9.81 14.42 3.26
N ARG A 94 -10.32 14.02 2.08
CA ARG A 94 -11.15 12.84 1.87
C ARG A 94 -10.53 11.80 0.95
N SER A 95 -9.24 11.87 0.71
CA SER A 95 -8.54 10.96 -0.21
C SER A 95 -8.30 9.55 0.35
N ALA A 96 -8.43 9.36 1.66
CA ALA A 96 -8.37 8.04 2.29
C ALA A 96 -9.69 7.26 2.06
N VAL A 97 -9.84 6.72 0.88
CA VAL A 97 -11.10 6.15 0.36
C VAL A 97 -11.06 4.64 0.16
N SER A 98 -9.87 4.05 0.14
CA SER A 98 -9.66 2.63 -0.15
C SER A 98 -8.31 2.15 0.37
N PRO A 99 -8.20 0.88 0.82
CA PRO A 99 -6.90 0.27 1.10
C PRO A 99 -5.99 0.17 -0.14
N GLU A 100 -6.57 0.28 -1.34
CA GLU A 100 -5.82 0.25 -2.60
C GLU A 100 -5.27 1.61 -3.04
N TYR A 101 -5.42 2.65 -2.19
CA TYR A 101 -4.90 3.98 -2.47
C TYR A 101 -4.42 4.67 -1.20
N SER A 102 -3.25 5.29 -1.28
CA SER A 102 -2.68 6.20 -0.28
C SER A 102 -2.26 7.50 -0.97
N GLU A 103 -2.79 8.62 -0.48
CA GLU A 103 -2.47 9.96 -1.02
C GLU A 103 -0.98 10.28 -0.90
N ASP A 104 -0.40 10.01 0.28
CA ASP A 104 1.00 10.32 0.56
C ASP A 104 1.93 9.48 -0.32
N PHE A 105 1.69 8.16 -0.41
CA PHE A 105 2.44 7.28 -1.29
C PHE A 105 2.31 7.71 -2.76
N TYR A 106 1.08 7.97 -3.22
CA TYR A 106 0.85 8.34 -4.62
C TYR A 106 1.57 9.64 -5.01
N LEU A 107 1.51 10.66 -4.16
CA LEU A 107 2.17 11.94 -4.41
C LEU A 107 3.69 11.91 -4.16
N ALA A 108 4.18 10.99 -3.35
CA ALA A 108 5.62 10.74 -3.21
C ALA A 108 6.19 10.14 -4.50
N ASN A 109 5.50 9.10 -5.02
CA ASN A 109 5.88 8.41 -6.26
C ASN A 109 5.62 9.21 -7.55
N ASN A 110 4.81 10.25 -7.50
CA ASN A 110 4.43 11.08 -8.64
C ASN A 110 4.57 12.56 -8.27
N SER A 111 5.78 12.94 -7.85
CA SER A 111 6.05 14.28 -7.29
C SER A 111 5.78 15.42 -8.28
N GLU A 112 5.85 15.16 -9.59
CA GLU A 112 5.49 16.09 -10.65
C GLU A 112 4.01 16.53 -10.59
N LEU A 113 3.15 15.71 -9.99
CA LEU A 113 1.73 16.04 -9.83
C LEU A 113 1.46 17.08 -8.74
N ARG A 114 2.38 17.29 -7.81
CA ARG A 114 2.15 18.17 -6.65
C ARG A 114 1.74 19.58 -7.03
N SER A 115 2.27 20.12 -8.15
CA SER A 115 1.90 21.44 -8.67
C SER A 115 0.48 21.51 -9.25
N PHE A 116 -0.12 20.36 -9.55
CA PHE A 116 -1.48 20.24 -10.10
C PHE A 116 -2.52 19.85 -9.03
N ILE A 117 -2.09 19.66 -7.78
CA ILE A 117 -2.94 19.20 -6.66
C ILE A 117 -3.16 20.34 -5.66
N GLY A 118 -4.42 20.62 -5.33
CA GLY A 118 -4.78 21.60 -4.31
C GLY A 118 -6.18 22.19 -4.51
N PRO A 119 -6.65 23.00 -3.56
CA PRO A 119 -8.03 23.52 -3.56
C PRO A 119 -8.39 24.30 -4.83
N ASN A 120 -7.42 24.99 -5.45
CA ASN A 120 -7.61 25.80 -6.66
C ASN A 120 -6.83 25.26 -7.86
N ALA A 121 -6.27 24.05 -7.74
CA ALA A 121 -5.50 23.40 -8.80
C ALA A 121 -6.42 22.53 -9.72
N THR A 122 -5.81 21.89 -10.73
CA THR A 122 -6.51 21.03 -11.68
C THR A 122 -7.22 19.88 -10.99
N PHE A 123 -6.57 19.28 -9.98
CA PHE A 123 -7.13 18.21 -9.16
C PHE A 123 -7.18 18.66 -7.70
N LYS A 124 -8.25 18.29 -6.98
CA LYS A 124 -8.36 18.55 -5.55
C LYS A 124 -7.52 17.61 -4.70
N SER A 125 -7.14 16.44 -5.27
CA SER A 125 -6.32 15.40 -4.63
C SER A 125 -5.58 14.57 -5.67
N GLY A 126 -4.53 13.88 -5.25
CA GLY A 126 -3.88 12.83 -6.05
C GLY A 126 -4.86 11.70 -6.40
N TYR A 127 -5.82 11.41 -5.51
CA TYR A 127 -6.87 10.44 -5.78
C TYR A 127 -7.70 10.78 -7.02
N GLN A 128 -8.05 12.05 -7.22
CA GLN A 128 -8.76 12.47 -8.42
C GLN A 128 -7.96 12.18 -9.68
N HIS A 129 -6.66 12.52 -9.67
CA HIS A 129 -5.77 12.19 -10.79
C HIS A 129 -5.68 10.67 -10.98
N PHE A 130 -5.49 9.92 -9.87
CA PHE A 130 -5.30 8.47 -9.91
C PHE A 130 -6.47 7.75 -10.58
N ILE A 131 -7.72 8.02 -10.16
CA ILE A 131 -8.89 7.33 -10.74
C ILE A 131 -9.22 7.78 -12.17
N GLN A 132 -8.89 9.01 -12.56
CA GLN A 132 -9.15 9.52 -13.91
C GLN A 132 -8.09 9.06 -14.91
N PHE A 133 -6.83 9.06 -14.51
CA PHE A 133 -5.66 8.84 -15.37
C PHE A 133 -4.70 7.79 -14.83
N GLY A 134 -4.16 7.98 -13.63
CA GLY A 134 -3.04 7.24 -13.07
C GLY A 134 -3.22 5.73 -13.05
N ALA A 135 -4.40 5.23 -12.67
CA ALA A 135 -4.68 3.79 -12.68
C ALA A 135 -4.65 3.20 -14.10
N LYS A 136 -5.05 3.97 -15.11
CA LYS A 136 -4.99 3.56 -16.52
C LYS A 136 -3.58 3.67 -17.10
N GLU A 137 -2.77 4.58 -16.57
CA GLU A 137 -1.36 4.75 -16.89
C GLU A 137 -0.47 3.69 -16.23
N GLY A 138 -1.06 2.82 -15.38
CA GLY A 138 -0.31 1.79 -14.64
C GLY A 138 0.40 2.31 -13.39
N ARG A 139 0.08 3.53 -12.92
CA ARG A 139 0.65 4.07 -11.69
C ARG A 139 0.10 3.30 -10.47
N PHE A 140 0.97 3.06 -9.51
CA PHE A 140 0.59 2.38 -8.26
C PHE A 140 -0.04 3.35 -7.27
N GLY A 141 -1.17 2.97 -6.70
CA GLY A 141 -1.87 3.75 -5.67
C GLY A 141 -1.40 3.46 -4.25
N THR A 142 -0.68 2.36 -4.02
CA THR A 142 -0.17 1.95 -2.69
C THR A 142 1.17 1.25 -2.79
N SER A 143 1.85 1.14 -1.64
CA SER A 143 3.11 0.42 -1.47
C SER A 143 2.99 -1.11 -1.57
N PHE A 144 1.79 -1.69 -1.57
CA PHE A 144 1.60 -3.15 -1.68
C PHE A 144 2.09 -3.69 -3.02
N PHE A 145 3.04 -4.61 -2.98
CA PHE A 145 3.70 -5.16 -4.17
C PHE A 145 3.01 -6.45 -4.65
N GLU A 146 1.99 -6.28 -5.47
CA GLU A 146 1.12 -7.37 -5.96
C GLU A 146 1.87 -8.51 -6.67
N PRO A 147 2.87 -8.27 -7.54
CA PRO A 147 3.55 -9.36 -8.23
C PRO A 147 4.18 -10.36 -7.26
N GLU A 148 4.79 -9.89 -6.19
CA GLU A 148 5.39 -10.74 -5.17
C GLU A 148 4.34 -11.47 -4.34
N TYR A 149 3.21 -10.80 -4.05
CA TYR A 149 2.10 -11.43 -3.34
C TYR A 149 1.55 -12.63 -4.09
N LEU A 150 1.27 -12.50 -5.39
CA LEU A 150 0.78 -13.61 -6.22
C LEU A 150 1.81 -14.72 -6.36
N LYS A 151 3.09 -14.38 -6.42
CA LYS A 151 4.18 -15.35 -6.45
C LYS A 151 4.28 -16.16 -5.15
N LYS A 152 4.13 -15.50 -3.99
CA LYS A 152 4.14 -16.13 -2.66
C LYS A 152 2.84 -16.87 -2.34
N ASN A 153 1.73 -16.50 -2.98
CA ASN A 153 0.40 -17.06 -2.76
C ASN A 153 -0.21 -17.57 -4.08
N PRO A 154 0.36 -18.64 -4.70
CA PRO A 154 -0.06 -19.10 -6.03
C PRO A 154 -1.49 -19.67 -6.06
N ASP A 155 -2.07 -20.03 -4.93
CA ASP A 155 -3.46 -20.47 -4.78
C ASP A 155 -4.46 -19.36 -5.08
N ILE A 156 -4.05 -18.09 -5.02
CA ILE A 156 -4.89 -16.93 -5.34
C ILE A 156 -4.97 -16.67 -6.84
N VAL A 157 -3.93 -17.05 -7.60
CA VAL A 157 -3.81 -16.78 -9.03
C VAL A 157 -5.02 -17.29 -9.86
N PRO A 158 -5.58 -18.51 -9.63
CA PRO A 158 -6.77 -18.97 -10.34
C PRO A 158 -8.01 -18.07 -10.13
N PHE A 159 -8.17 -17.52 -8.94
CA PHE A 159 -9.30 -16.62 -8.62
C PHE A 159 -9.16 -15.26 -9.31
N VAL A 160 -7.94 -14.76 -9.44
CA VAL A 160 -7.65 -13.54 -10.20
C VAL A 160 -7.88 -13.79 -11.70
N ASN A 161 -7.37 -14.89 -12.24
CA ASN A 161 -7.51 -15.23 -13.65
C ASN A 161 -8.96 -15.49 -14.08
N SER A 162 -9.79 -16.03 -13.19
CA SER A 162 -11.23 -16.26 -13.45
C SER A 162 -12.09 -15.00 -13.27
N GLY A 163 -11.53 -13.91 -12.75
CA GLY A 163 -12.26 -12.67 -12.46
C GLY A 163 -13.09 -12.73 -11.16
N ASN A 164 -13.00 -13.80 -10.37
CA ASN A 164 -13.64 -13.88 -9.05
C ASN A 164 -13.00 -12.91 -8.04
N LEU A 165 -11.70 -12.69 -8.20
CA LEU A 165 -10.94 -11.59 -7.61
C LEU A 165 -10.34 -10.77 -8.73
N ARG A 166 -10.22 -9.47 -8.57
CA ARG A 166 -9.63 -8.62 -9.61
C ARG A 166 -8.12 -8.58 -9.53
N THR A 167 -7.62 -8.63 -8.28
CA THR A 167 -6.21 -8.53 -8.00
C THR A 167 -5.87 -9.37 -6.77
N GLY A 168 -4.60 -9.74 -6.63
CA GLY A 168 -4.05 -10.28 -5.41
C GLY A 168 -4.17 -9.27 -4.24
N ARG A 169 -4.05 -7.97 -4.54
CA ARG A 169 -4.25 -6.90 -3.57
C ARG A 169 -5.68 -6.91 -3.00
N GLU A 170 -6.70 -7.07 -3.84
CA GLU A 170 -8.09 -7.20 -3.37
C GLU A 170 -8.24 -8.36 -2.38
N HIS A 171 -7.64 -9.52 -2.70
CA HIS A 171 -7.63 -10.65 -1.77
C HIS A 171 -6.96 -10.29 -0.46
N TYR A 172 -5.75 -9.70 -0.53
CA TYR A 172 -4.97 -9.40 0.67
C TYR A 172 -5.71 -8.46 1.62
N PHE A 173 -6.21 -7.35 1.14
CA PHE A 173 -6.86 -6.34 1.98
C PHE A 173 -8.24 -6.78 2.49
N ASN A 174 -8.95 -7.65 1.77
CA ASN A 174 -10.25 -8.16 2.23
C ASN A 174 -10.12 -9.37 3.17
N PHE A 175 -9.14 -10.24 2.94
CA PHE A 175 -8.99 -11.52 3.61
C PHE A 175 -7.57 -11.77 4.13
N GLY A 176 -6.60 -11.78 3.23
CA GLY A 176 -5.24 -12.26 3.46
C GLY A 176 -4.50 -11.58 4.60
N LYS A 177 -4.75 -10.29 4.87
CA LYS A 177 -4.14 -9.57 5.99
C LYS A 177 -4.49 -10.15 7.37
N ASN A 178 -5.59 -10.92 7.46
CA ASN A 178 -6.03 -11.59 8.68
C ASN A 178 -5.64 -13.09 8.71
N GLU A 179 -4.94 -13.57 7.68
CA GLU A 179 -4.49 -14.95 7.53
C GLU A 179 -2.98 -15.03 7.86
N PRO A 180 -2.58 -15.67 8.99
CA PRO A 180 -1.16 -15.75 9.39
C PRO A 180 -0.25 -16.44 8.36
N SER A 181 -0.80 -17.27 7.48
CA SER A 181 -0.08 -17.96 6.41
C SER A 181 0.24 -17.09 5.20
N ARG A 182 -0.32 -15.89 5.10
CA ARG A 182 -0.10 -14.99 3.97
C ARG A 182 1.10 -14.09 4.19
N SER A 183 1.92 -13.98 3.16
CA SER A 183 3.06 -13.06 3.13
C SER A 183 2.79 -11.93 2.18
N ALA A 184 3.12 -10.70 2.57
CA ALA A 184 3.00 -9.51 1.74
C ALA A 184 4.33 -8.76 1.65
N THR A 185 4.52 -8.02 0.58
CA THR A 185 5.68 -7.13 0.40
C THR A 185 5.16 -5.72 0.15
N PHE A 186 5.75 -4.75 0.83
CA PHE A 186 5.48 -3.32 0.68
C PHE A 186 6.77 -2.66 0.17
N VAL A 187 6.66 -1.87 -0.89
CA VAL A 187 7.81 -1.25 -1.56
C VAL A 187 7.65 0.26 -1.64
N GLY A 188 8.76 0.97 -1.55
CA GLY A 188 8.83 2.41 -1.70
C GLY A 188 9.08 2.86 -3.13
N SER A 189 9.60 4.06 -3.25
CA SER A 189 9.93 4.75 -4.49
C SER A 189 11.38 5.24 -4.48
N ARG A 190 11.70 6.20 -5.38
CA ARG A 190 12.98 6.95 -5.39
C ARG A 190 12.94 8.23 -4.54
N SER A 191 12.01 8.34 -3.63
CA SER A 191 11.83 9.51 -2.77
C SER A 191 11.50 9.06 -1.35
N ASN A 192 11.47 10.00 -0.42
CA ASN A 192 11.15 9.71 0.97
C ASN A 192 9.74 9.15 1.10
N ASP A 193 9.61 7.94 1.59
CA ASP A 193 8.36 7.21 1.75
C ASP A 193 8.02 6.95 3.22
N ILE A 194 6.73 6.77 3.48
CA ILE A 194 6.22 6.20 4.73
C ILE A 194 5.49 4.90 4.35
N LEU A 195 6.12 3.77 4.63
CA LEU A 195 5.56 2.44 4.41
C LEU A 195 5.02 1.89 5.71
N THR A 196 3.77 1.44 5.68
CA THR A 196 3.16 0.75 6.83
C THR A 196 2.85 -0.69 6.42
N GLY A 197 3.46 -1.64 7.10
CA GLY A 197 3.13 -3.06 7.02
C GLY A 197 1.70 -3.28 7.53
N VAL A 198 0.98 -4.15 6.86
CA VAL A 198 -0.40 -4.51 7.21
C VAL A 198 -0.53 -6.02 7.19
N GLY A 199 -1.11 -6.59 8.23
CA GLY A 199 -1.42 -8.02 8.31
C GLY A 199 -0.86 -8.67 9.57
N VAL A 200 -1.32 -9.91 9.81
CA VAL A 200 -0.89 -10.76 10.94
C VAL A 200 0.07 -11.87 10.49
N GLY A 201 0.32 -11.99 9.19
CA GLY A 201 1.31 -12.90 8.60
C GLY A 201 2.65 -12.19 8.40
N ASN A 202 3.53 -12.82 7.60
CA ASN A 202 4.85 -12.25 7.35
C ASN A 202 4.76 -11.08 6.37
N THR A 203 5.32 -9.94 6.74
CA THR A 203 5.47 -8.80 5.85
C THR A 203 6.93 -8.43 5.60
N GLU A 204 7.19 -7.87 4.44
CA GLU A 204 8.51 -7.39 4.04
C GLU A 204 8.39 -5.93 3.64
N LEU A 205 9.18 -5.05 4.26
CA LEU A 205 9.18 -3.62 4.00
C LEU A 205 10.50 -3.22 3.34
N ILE A 206 10.40 -2.71 2.10
CA ILE A 206 11.53 -2.32 1.26
C ILE A 206 11.33 -0.85 0.87
N GLY A 207 12.00 0.10 1.52
CA GLY A 207 11.76 1.52 1.30
C GLY A 207 12.14 2.05 -0.09
N VAL A 208 12.87 1.26 -0.89
CA VAL A 208 13.34 1.65 -2.21
C VAL A 208 12.42 1.16 -3.33
N GLU A 209 12.58 1.74 -4.55
CA GLU A 209 11.81 1.34 -5.72
C GLU A 209 12.17 -0.08 -6.17
N VAL A 210 11.14 -0.89 -6.38
CA VAL A 210 11.25 -2.29 -6.82
C VAL A 210 10.37 -2.52 -8.04
N GLY A 211 10.97 -3.02 -9.10
CA GLY A 211 10.31 -3.50 -10.31
C GLY A 211 10.34 -5.01 -10.45
N ILE A 212 9.86 -5.48 -11.61
CA ILE A 212 9.90 -6.87 -12.04
C ILE A 212 10.58 -6.94 -13.40
N ASP A 213 11.59 -7.80 -13.53
CA ASP A 213 12.24 -8.07 -14.81
C ASP A 213 11.31 -8.85 -15.76
N PRO A 214 11.63 -8.97 -17.07
CA PRO A 214 10.81 -9.72 -18.03
C PRO A 214 10.63 -11.20 -17.71
N ARG A 215 11.40 -11.76 -16.76
CA ARG A 215 11.29 -13.15 -16.30
C ARG A 215 10.42 -13.27 -15.03
N GLY A 216 9.86 -12.16 -14.51
CA GLY A 216 9.06 -12.14 -13.30
C GLY A 216 9.88 -12.12 -12.00
N ASN A 217 11.18 -11.80 -12.05
CA ASN A 217 12.00 -11.68 -10.86
C ASN A 217 12.05 -10.25 -10.36
N ARG A 218 12.21 -10.09 -9.05
CA ARG A 218 12.38 -8.81 -8.40
C ARG A 218 13.65 -8.11 -8.93
N GLN A 219 13.53 -6.81 -9.20
CA GLN A 219 14.61 -5.93 -9.59
C GLN A 219 14.56 -4.66 -8.74
N TYR A 220 15.70 -4.23 -8.20
CA TYR A 220 15.79 -3.00 -7.42
C TYR A 220 16.14 -1.85 -8.34
N GLU A 221 15.29 -0.83 -8.37
CA GLU A 221 15.38 0.33 -9.27
C GLU A 221 16.00 1.55 -8.59
N SER A 222 16.03 1.57 -7.23
CA SER A 222 16.81 2.51 -6.42
C SER A 222 17.48 1.78 -5.24
N PHE A 223 18.37 2.48 -4.54
CA PHE A 223 19.15 1.92 -3.42
C PHE A 223 19.14 2.82 -2.18
N GLY A 224 18.25 3.80 -2.12
CA GLY A 224 18.02 4.62 -0.93
C GLY A 224 19.04 5.77 -0.73
N THR A 225 19.91 6.05 -1.67
CA THR A 225 20.85 7.18 -1.58
C THR A 225 20.10 8.51 -1.64
N ASN A 226 20.23 9.34 -0.59
CA ASN A 226 19.46 10.57 -0.34
C ASN A 226 17.97 10.34 -0.11
N GLU A 227 17.54 9.12 0.22
CA GLU A 227 16.18 8.80 0.61
C GLU A 227 16.13 8.65 2.14
N PHE A 228 15.08 9.20 2.76
CA PHE A 228 14.82 9.12 4.20
C PHE A 228 13.45 8.53 4.41
N ASP A 229 13.41 7.21 4.51
CA ASP A 229 12.15 6.47 4.60
C ASP A 229 11.75 6.17 6.04
N VAL A 230 10.46 6.02 6.25
CA VAL A 230 9.90 5.51 7.50
C VAL A 230 9.22 4.18 7.23
N LEU A 231 9.74 3.12 7.84
CA LEU A 231 9.22 1.76 7.72
C LEU A 231 8.54 1.39 9.03
N ILE A 232 7.23 1.18 8.98
CA ILE A 232 6.39 0.92 10.17
C ILE A 232 5.94 -0.54 10.14
N GLY A 233 6.33 -1.34 11.14
CA GLY A 233 5.97 -2.74 11.26
C GLY A 233 4.48 -2.98 11.46
N SER A 234 4.02 -4.14 11.03
CA SER A 234 2.67 -4.68 11.17
C SER A 234 2.46 -5.34 12.55
N PRO A 235 1.28 -5.87 12.87
CA PRO A 235 1.10 -6.77 14.01
C PRO A 235 1.69 -8.17 13.84
N GLY A 236 2.10 -8.56 12.63
CA GLY A 236 2.70 -9.85 12.33
C GLY A 236 4.23 -9.82 12.40
N VAL A 237 4.88 -10.80 11.78
CA VAL A 237 6.34 -10.86 11.66
C VAL A 237 6.79 -9.99 10.51
N ASP A 238 7.64 -9.00 10.78
CA ASP A 238 8.13 -8.07 9.77
C ASP A 238 9.61 -8.32 9.42
N THR A 239 9.94 -8.13 8.16
CA THR A 239 11.33 -8.05 7.70
C THR A 239 11.59 -6.68 7.12
N PHE A 240 12.42 -5.89 7.79
CA PHE A 240 12.87 -4.58 7.34
C PHE A 240 14.13 -4.73 6.49
N VAL A 241 14.09 -4.29 5.24
CA VAL A 241 15.15 -4.56 4.26
C VAL A 241 16.10 -3.37 4.17
N LEU A 242 17.32 -3.54 4.68
CA LEU A 242 18.44 -2.59 4.59
C LEU A 242 19.60 -3.11 3.72
N GLY A 243 19.41 -4.27 3.10
CA GLY A 243 20.36 -4.84 2.17
C GLY A 243 19.69 -5.82 1.23
N VAL A 244 20.06 -5.81 -0.04
CA VAL A 244 19.40 -6.58 -1.09
C VAL A 244 20.36 -7.50 -1.83
N PRO A 245 19.88 -8.67 -2.31
CA PRO A 245 20.70 -9.59 -3.08
C PRO A 245 21.04 -9.06 -4.47
N ALA A 246 21.96 -9.71 -5.15
CA ALA A 246 22.18 -9.52 -6.57
C ALA A 246 20.92 -9.86 -7.38
N THR A 247 20.65 -9.08 -8.42
CA THR A 247 19.57 -9.28 -9.39
C THR A 247 20.08 -9.07 -10.81
N ALA A 248 19.21 -9.18 -11.80
CA ALA A 248 19.59 -8.89 -13.19
C ALA A 248 20.05 -7.43 -13.38
N GLY A 249 19.50 -6.49 -12.58
CA GLY A 249 19.86 -5.07 -12.64
C GLY A 249 21.07 -4.67 -11.78
N ASN A 250 21.41 -5.46 -10.76
CA ASN A 250 22.59 -5.26 -9.91
C ASN A 250 23.36 -6.58 -9.75
N SER A 251 24.58 -6.63 -10.27
CA SER A 251 25.37 -7.86 -10.36
C SER A 251 25.93 -8.39 -9.02
N ALA A 252 25.80 -7.62 -7.93
CA ALA A 252 26.22 -7.98 -6.58
C ALA A 252 25.14 -7.61 -5.55
N ALA A 253 25.15 -8.27 -4.40
CA ALA A 253 24.37 -7.84 -3.27
C ALA A 253 24.86 -6.47 -2.78
N VAL A 254 23.93 -5.56 -2.43
CA VAL A 254 24.27 -4.18 -2.03
C VAL A 254 23.53 -3.80 -0.74
N PRO A 255 24.15 -2.98 0.14
CA PRO A 255 23.43 -2.32 1.21
C PRO A 255 22.54 -1.23 0.65
N LEU A 256 21.39 -0.99 1.30
CA LEU A 256 20.54 0.15 1.02
C LEU A 256 20.95 1.35 1.89
N TYR A 257 20.53 2.56 1.50
CA TYR A 257 20.69 3.82 2.24
C TYR A 257 22.14 4.25 2.47
N THR A 258 23.06 3.81 1.62
CA THR A 258 24.46 4.25 1.73
C THR A 258 24.63 5.73 1.38
N GLY A 259 25.58 6.39 2.04
CA GLY A 259 25.90 7.80 1.85
C GLY A 259 24.96 8.70 2.68
N ASN A 260 24.10 9.46 2.03
CA ASN A 260 23.25 10.45 2.73
C ASN A 260 21.79 9.96 2.94
N GLY A 261 21.53 8.65 2.78
CA GLY A 261 20.21 8.06 2.98
C GLY A 261 20.07 7.38 4.35
N GLN A 262 18.84 7.13 4.81
CA GLN A 262 18.58 6.42 6.06
C GLN A 262 17.14 5.91 6.12
N ALA A 263 16.92 4.67 6.58
CA ALA A 263 15.60 4.18 6.98
C ALA A 263 15.35 4.44 8.47
N THR A 264 14.17 4.93 8.82
CA THR A 264 13.68 4.97 10.20
C THR A 264 12.68 3.84 10.41
N ILE A 265 12.99 2.92 11.31
CA ILE A 265 12.16 1.74 11.61
C ILE A 265 11.35 2.03 12.87
N ARG A 266 10.04 1.86 12.76
CA ARG A 266 9.06 2.03 13.84
C ARG A 266 8.29 0.74 14.08
N ASN A 267 7.80 0.60 15.30
CA ASN A 267 7.00 -0.55 15.73
C ASN A 267 7.73 -1.89 15.53
N PHE A 268 9.05 -1.89 15.75
CA PHE A 268 9.88 -3.11 15.69
C PHE A 268 9.61 -3.99 16.91
N ASN A 269 9.14 -5.22 16.68
CA ASN A 269 8.94 -6.22 17.72
C ASN A 269 10.18 -7.14 17.83
N ALA A 270 10.98 -6.97 18.85
CA ALA A 270 12.22 -7.73 19.04
C ALA A 270 12.02 -9.24 19.32
N VAL A 271 10.78 -9.73 19.36
CA VAL A 271 10.50 -11.17 19.57
C VAL A 271 10.60 -11.94 18.25
N ASP A 272 10.15 -11.33 17.16
CA ASP A 272 9.94 -12.04 15.89
C ASP A 272 10.27 -11.22 14.63
N ASP A 273 10.44 -9.88 14.74
CA ASP A 273 10.84 -9.08 13.60
C ASP A 273 12.31 -9.23 13.25
N LEU A 274 12.62 -9.05 11.98
CA LEU A 274 13.95 -9.23 11.41
C LEU A 274 14.39 -8.03 10.60
N ILE A 275 15.71 -7.82 10.54
CA ILE A 275 16.33 -6.87 9.63
C ILE A 275 17.21 -7.63 8.66
N GLN A 276 16.99 -7.44 7.38
CA GLN A 276 17.82 -7.98 6.32
C GLN A 276 18.95 -7.02 5.97
N LEU A 277 20.17 -7.52 6.07
CA LEU A 277 21.40 -6.80 5.78
C LEU A 277 22.17 -7.45 4.62
N GLN A 278 23.00 -6.67 3.92
CA GLN A 278 23.90 -7.18 2.88
C GLN A 278 25.16 -7.76 3.51
N GLY A 279 25.65 -8.89 2.99
CA GLY A 279 26.85 -9.59 3.48
C GLY A 279 26.54 -10.97 4.00
N ASN A 280 27.42 -11.48 4.88
CA ASN A 280 27.31 -12.82 5.45
C ASN A 280 27.14 -12.79 6.97
N SER A 281 27.56 -11.71 7.62
CA SER A 281 27.49 -11.55 9.08
C SER A 281 27.69 -10.10 9.51
N LEU A 282 27.46 -9.81 10.78
CA LEU A 282 27.75 -8.49 11.37
C LEU A 282 29.25 -8.11 11.28
N ASN A 283 30.16 -9.09 11.13
CA ASN A 283 31.59 -8.82 10.94
C ASN A 283 31.94 -8.18 9.59
N ASP A 284 30.96 -8.07 8.66
CA ASP A 284 31.14 -7.44 7.36
C ASP A 284 31.07 -5.88 7.43
N GLY A 285 31.58 -5.34 8.54
CA GLY A 285 31.69 -3.89 8.78
C GLY A 285 30.50 -3.26 9.48
N TYR A 286 29.58 -4.08 10.02
CA TYR A 286 28.43 -3.56 10.76
C TYR A 286 28.76 -3.21 12.21
N ASN A 287 28.10 -2.14 12.68
CA ASN A 287 28.11 -1.70 14.05
C ASN A 287 26.68 -1.34 14.48
N LEU A 288 26.24 -1.91 15.60
CA LEU A 288 24.96 -1.61 16.23
C LEU A 288 25.23 -0.70 17.43
N ALA A 289 24.76 0.54 17.38
CA ALA A 289 25.07 1.54 18.40
C ALA A 289 23.80 2.16 18.99
N SER A 290 23.73 2.19 20.33
CA SER A 290 22.66 2.93 21.02
C SER A 290 22.96 4.42 20.99
N VAL A 291 22.07 5.20 20.37
CA VAL A 291 22.22 6.66 20.22
C VAL A 291 20.88 7.34 20.54
N GLY A 292 20.86 8.15 21.59
CA GLY A 292 19.65 8.92 21.95
C GLY A 292 18.41 8.08 22.26
N GLY A 293 18.58 6.85 22.77
CA GLY A 293 17.48 5.93 23.03
C GLY A 293 17.04 5.08 21.84
N ASN A 294 17.66 5.27 20.67
CA ASN A 294 17.42 4.50 19.45
C ASN A 294 18.58 3.53 19.18
N LEU A 295 18.35 2.49 18.38
CA LEU A 295 19.41 1.63 17.87
C LEU A 295 19.78 2.05 16.45
N SER A 296 21.03 2.51 16.25
CA SER A 296 21.60 2.85 14.94
C SER A 296 22.28 1.62 14.34
N ILE A 297 21.92 1.28 13.12
CA ILE A 297 22.52 0.22 12.32
C ILE A 297 23.46 0.87 11.32
N GLN A 298 24.75 0.67 11.52
CA GLN A 298 25.80 1.30 10.72
C GLN A 298 26.60 0.26 9.95
N ARG A 299 27.14 0.67 8.81
CA ARG A 299 28.12 -0.12 8.06
C ARG A 299 29.30 0.75 7.66
N PHE A 300 30.50 0.39 8.07
CA PHE A 300 31.74 1.19 7.89
C PHE A 300 31.58 2.64 8.34
N GLY A 301 30.76 2.88 9.39
CA GLY A 301 30.46 4.21 9.93
C GLY A 301 29.31 4.95 9.27
N ASP A 302 28.76 4.42 8.19
CA ASP A 302 27.58 4.95 7.48
C ASP A 302 26.30 4.42 8.10
N VAL A 303 25.32 5.28 8.39
CA VAL A 303 24.03 4.90 9.03
C VAL A 303 23.04 4.46 7.97
N LEU A 304 22.75 3.17 7.93
CA LEU A 304 21.75 2.61 6.99
C LEU A 304 20.34 2.70 7.55
N GLY A 305 20.17 2.54 8.86
CA GLY A 305 18.87 2.57 9.50
C GLY A 305 18.93 2.84 10.99
N VAL A 306 17.79 3.30 11.52
CA VAL A 306 17.59 3.58 12.94
C VAL A 306 16.29 2.97 13.41
N ILE A 307 16.32 2.15 14.47
CA ILE A 307 15.13 1.65 15.15
C ILE A 307 14.77 2.63 16.27
N GLU A 308 13.63 3.33 16.11
CA GLU A 308 13.13 4.24 17.15
C GLU A 308 12.79 3.48 18.45
N GLY A 309 13.26 4.01 19.56
CA GLY A 309 13.07 3.39 20.88
C GLY A 309 13.89 2.12 21.10
N GLY A 310 14.67 1.67 20.13
CA GLY A 310 15.42 0.40 20.14
C GLY A 310 16.77 0.44 20.88
N GLY A 311 17.10 1.49 21.64
CA GLY A 311 18.43 1.67 22.22
C GLY A 311 18.88 0.59 23.22
N SER A 312 17.97 -0.22 23.74
CA SER A 312 18.26 -1.37 24.60
C SER A 312 18.26 -2.72 23.89
N LEU A 313 17.96 -2.75 22.57
CA LEU A 313 17.93 -3.98 21.80
C LEU A 313 19.34 -4.54 21.58
N ASN A 314 19.44 -5.86 21.63
CA ASN A 314 20.66 -6.60 21.32
C ASN A 314 20.37 -7.56 20.15
N LEU A 315 20.36 -7.02 18.93
CA LEU A 315 20.11 -7.82 17.74
C LEU A 315 21.34 -8.67 17.41
N VAL A 316 21.08 -9.92 17.06
CA VAL A 316 22.14 -10.91 16.77
C VAL A 316 21.88 -11.55 15.40
N PHE A 317 22.92 -12.16 14.86
CA PHE A 317 22.80 -12.94 13.62
C PHE A 317 21.79 -14.08 13.82
N GLN A 318 20.82 -14.18 12.89
CA GLN A 318 19.81 -15.25 12.86
C GLN A 318 20.14 -16.28 11.80
N GLN A 319 20.27 -15.86 10.54
CA GLN A 319 20.57 -16.75 9.42
C GLN A 319 21.18 -16.04 8.22
N SER A 320 21.91 -16.79 7.38
CA SER A 320 22.30 -16.35 6.04
C SER A 320 21.25 -16.78 5.02
N ASN A 321 20.90 -15.90 4.11
CA ASN A 321 19.99 -16.22 3.00
C ASN A 321 20.69 -16.93 1.82
N GLY A 322 22.03 -17.08 1.85
CA GLY A 322 22.81 -17.73 0.79
C GLY A 322 22.92 -16.95 -0.52
N ASN A 323 22.41 -15.72 -0.56
CA ASN A 323 22.35 -14.84 -1.75
C ASN A 323 23.12 -13.53 -1.56
N GLY A 324 24.03 -13.47 -0.58
CA GLY A 324 24.77 -12.27 -0.21
C GLY A 324 24.01 -11.35 0.74
N THR A 325 22.95 -11.84 1.39
CA THR A 325 22.25 -11.18 2.50
C THR A 325 22.09 -12.10 3.69
N PHE A 326 21.88 -11.50 4.88
CA PHE A 326 21.64 -12.22 6.13
C PHE A 326 20.62 -11.48 6.98
N LEU A 327 20.05 -12.16 7.98
CA LEU A 327 19.06 -11.63 8.90
C LEU A 327 19.65 -11.46 10.30
N ILE A 328 19.25 -10.38 10.97
CA ILE A 328 19.43 -10.14 12.39
C ILE A 328 18.06 -9.88 13.05
N GLY A 329 17.94 -10.23 14.34
CA GLY A 329 16.74 -10.00 15.13
C GLY A 329 17.01 -10.21 16.64
#